data_731a770945b825d38e9b56b6c424e5d4
#
_entry.id   731a770945b825d38e9b56b6c424e5d4
#
_cell.length_a   1.000
_cell.length_b   1.000
_cell.length_c   1.000
_cell.angle_alpha   90.00
_cell.angle_beta   90.00
_cell.angle_gamma   90.00
#
_symmetry.space_group_name_H-M   'P 1'
#
loop_
_entity.id
_entity.type
_entity.pdbx_description
1 polymer ?
#
loop_
_entity_poly.entity_id
_entity_poly.type
_entity_poly.pdbx_seq_one_letter_code
_entity_poly.pdbx_strand_id
1 'polypeptide(L)'
;RKNGDVLRIMPGIYLPSRILTNTSSTERQEITFIARLAALSIRYPTYVLSGPSAAFLLGLPTACRLKDLFVYTNSLNGTRKIVFPPVVTSDGTKIPGTTISTCRPSRPVSSIEYLGFRIATPARVLVDCSRLLSDKRGFPIACAGLARACHFDRFRQEESRARQEDARREFHEALDDTPRNARGRRQARWIIDHANAGCESPGEALVLLALLRAGINGLATQEEVHVDGRTYFIDIALPDLKIAIEFDGRIKYGETVDQVHDSIEAEQRRQRDLERAGWKVIRVRWSDLKLIDEVVAQVLAAIHTQAAR
;
A
#
# COMPACT_ATOMS: atom_id res chain seq x y z
N ARG A 1 -4.51 12.49 -40.30
CA ARG A 1 -4.11 11.65 -39.13
C ARG A 1 -4.76 10.29 -39.37
N LYS A 2 -4.00 9.30 -39.86
CA LYS A 2 -4.48 7.94 -40.11
C LYS A 2 -4.83 7.28 -38.77
N ASN A 3 -6.01 6.70 -38.74
CA ASN A 3 -6.61 6.08 -37.56
C ASN A 3 -5.73 4.99 -36.96
N GLY A 4 -5.43 5.08 -35.66
CA GLY A 4 -4.97 3.95 -34.90
C GLY A 4 -3.54 4.02 -34.33
N ASP A 5 -2.67 4.87 -34.88
CA ASP A 5 -1.24 4.86 -34.48
C ASP A 5 -0.95 5.57 -33.14
N VAL A 6 -1.84 6.44 -32.69
CA VAL A 6 -1.66 7.21 -31.46
C VAL A 6 -2.96 7.35 -30.66
N LEU A 7 -2.81 7.31 -29.36
CA LEU A 7 -3.89 7.43 -28.38
C LEU A 7 -3.80 8.80 -27.69
N ARG A 8 -4.90 9.54 -27.67
CA ARG A 8 -4.92 10.86 -27.03
C ARG A 8 -4.99 10.72 -25.51
N ILE A 9 -3.97 11.20 -24.81
CA ILE A 9 -3.93 11.24 -23.35
C ILE A 9 -4.54 12.54 -22.83
N MET A 10 -4.15 13.69 -23.42
CA MET A 10 -4.79 14.99 -23.18
C MET A 10 -4.60 15.90 -24.42
N PRO A 11 -5.21 17.09 -24.46
CA PRO A 11 -5.03 17.99 -25.61
C PRO A 11 -3.55 18.27 -25.91
N GLY A 12 -3.10 17.88 -27.12
CA GLY A 12 -1.74 18.05 -27.60
C GLY A 12 -0.75 16.96 -27.17
N ILE A 13 -1.14 16.01 -26.32
CA ILE A 13 -0.27 14.92 -25.84
C ILE A 13 -0.86 13.57 -26.20
N TYR A 14 -0.05 12.73 -26.83
CA TYR A 14 -0.45 11.44 -27.39
C TYR A 14 0.55 10.35 -26.98
N LEU A 15 0.05 9.12 -26.88
CA LEU A 15 0.82 7.91 -26.62
C LEU A 15 0.79 7.03 -27.88
N PRO A 16 1.91 6.49 -28.37
CA PRO A 16 1.88 5.50 -29.45
C PRO A 16 1.05 4.28 -29.06
N SER A 17 0.11 3.87 -29.91
CA SER A 17 -0.82 2.75 -29.64
C SER A 17 -0.09 1.42 -29.42
N ARG A 18 1.05 1.22 -30.09
CA ARG A 18 1.91 0.03 -29.96
C ARG A 18 2.35 -0.27 -28.52
N ILE A 19 2.42 0.74 -27.65
CA ILE A 19 2.82 0.57 -26.25
C ILE A 19 1.77 -0.22 -25.46
N LEU A 20 0.51 -0.20 -25.87
CA LEU A 20 -0.59 -0.95 -25.25
C LEU A 20 -0.93 -2.25 -26.00
N THR A 21 -0.16 -2.61 -27.05
CA THR A 21 -0.37 -3.85 -27.79
C THR A 21 0.23 -5.02 -27.02
N ASN A 22 -0.47 -6.15 -26.98
CA ASN A 22 -0.05 -7.37 -26.28
C ASN A 22 0.20 -7.23 -24.78
N THR A 23 -0.47 -6.27 -24.16
CA THR A 23 -0.40 -6.05 -22.70
C THR A 23 -1.68 -6.56 -22.02
N SER A 24 -1.57 -6.99 -20.77
CA SER A 24 -2.71 -7.36 -19.93
C SER A 24 -3.58 -6.15 -19.59
N SER A 25 -4.79 -6.38 -19.10
CA SER A 25 -5.68 -5.31 -18.67
C SER A 25 -5.06 -4.45 -17.55
N THR A 26 -4.31 -5.05 -16.64
CA THR A 26 -3.61 -4.36 -15.55
C THR A 26 -2.48 -3.49 -16.09
N GLU A 27 -1.62 -4.04 -16.92
CA GLU A 27 -0.51 -3.29 -17.55
C GLU A 27 -1.03 -2.10 -18.37
N ARG A 28 -2.12 -2.26 -19.13
CA ARG A 28 -2.75 -1.16 -19.87
C ARG A 28 -3.19 -0.02 -18.95
N GLN A 29 -3.76 -0.35 -17.79
CA GLN A 29 -4.16 0.64 -16.81
C GLN A 29 -2.96 1.37 -16.23
N GLU A 30 -1.90 0.65 -15.87
CA GLU A 30 -0.66 1.21 -15.33
C GLU A 30 0.06 2.10 -16.34
N ILE A 31 0.24 1.64 -17.58
CA ILE A 31 0.85 2.43 -18.66
C ILE A 31 0.04 3.71 -18.90
N THR A 32 -1.30 3.59 -18.97
CA THR A 32 -2.16 4.78 -19.15
C THR A 32 -2.07 5.73 -17.97
N PHE A 33 -1.94 5.21 -16.75
CA PHE A 33 -1.76 6.03 -15.55
C PHE A 33 -0.44 6.79 -15.60
N ILE A 34 0.67 6.12 -15.92
CA ILE A 34 1.99 6.75 -16.12
C ILE A 34 1.93 7.81 -17.23
N ALA A 35 1.30 7.49 -18.37
CA ALA A 35 1.18 8.43 -19.48
C ALA A 35 0.39 9.70 -19.08
N ARG A 36 -0.61 9.57 -18.21
CA ARG A 36 -1.36 10.70 -17.66
C ARG A 36 -0.51 11.54 -16.68
N LEU A 37 0.29 10.89 -15.85
CA LEU A 37 1.25 11.60 -14.97
C LEU A 37 2.30 12.35 -15.81
N ALA A 38 2.86 11.73 -16.83
CA ALA A 38 3.79 12.37 -17.76
C ALA A 38 3.15 13.56 -18.47
N ALA A 39 1.92 13.40 -18.96
CA ALA A 39 1.18 14.48 -19.59
C ALA A 39 0.93 15.67 -18.64
N LEU A 40 0.67 15.41 -17.35
CA LEU A 40 0.57 16.45 -16.33
C LEU A 40 1.90 17.19 -16.16
N SER A 41 3.00 16.47 -16.02
CA SER A 41 4.33 17.05 -15.82
C SER A 41 4.77 17.87 -17.01
N ILE A 42 4.53 17.41 -18.25
CA ILE A 42 4.82 18.16 -19.48
C ILE A 42 3.98 19.44 -19.57
N ARG A 43 2.68 19.34 -19.29
CA ARG A 43 1.76 20.48 -19.46
C ARG A 43 1.84 21.49 -18.32
N TYR A 44 2.19 21.01 -17.12
CA TYR A 44 2.23 21.80 -15.88
C TYR A 44 3.51 21.47 -15.08
N PRO A 45 4.68 21.92 -15.53
CA PRO A 45 5.98 21.55 -14.94
C PRO A 45 6.17 22.02 -13.50
N THR A 46 5.36 22.98 -13.05
CA THR A 46 5.40 23.48 -11.66
C THR A 46 4.51 22.67 -10.71
N TYR A 47 3.73 21.72 -11.23
CA TYR A 47 2.89 20.87 -10.39
C TYR A 47 3.74 19.82 -9.68
N VAL A 48 3.33 19.50 -8.46
CA VAL A 48 3.98 18.49 -7.62
C VAL A 48 3.02 17.32 -7.46
N LEU A 49 3.40 16.15 -7.96
CA LEU A 49 2.64 14.93 -7.75
C LEU A 49 2.73 14.52 -6.28
N SER A 50 1.62 14.10 -5.68
CA SER A 50 1.59 13.61 -4.30
C SER A 50 0.50 12.54 -4.12
N GLY A 51 0.30 12.09 -2.88
CA GLY A 51 -0.69 11.07 -2.55
C GLY A 51 -0.59 9.85 -3.44
N PRO A 52 -1.72 9.28 -3.92
CA PRO A 52 -1.72 8.06 -4.74
C PRO A 52 -0.89 8.16 -6.02
N SER A 53 -0.80 9.35 -6.63
CA SER A 53 -0.01 9.57 -7.85
C SER A 53 1.48 9.32 -7.62
N ALA A 54 2.03 9.90 -6.57
CA ALA A 54 3.44 9.73 -6.24
C ALA A 54 3.70 8.38 -5.55
N ALA A 55 2.77 7.88 -4.74
CA ALA A 55 2.89 6.56 -4.11
C ALA A 55 3.05 5.44 -5.16
N PHE A 56 2.30 5.53 -6.28
CA PHE A 56 2.46 4.61 -7.40
C PHE A 56 3.86 4.68 -8.02
N LEU A 57 4.37 5.89 -8.29
CA LEU A 57 5.73 6.07 -8.82
C LEU A 57 6.80 5.56 -7.86
N LEU A 58 6.57 5.69 -6.57
CA LEU A 58 7.44 5.15 -5.53
C LEU A 58 7.34 3.61 -5.39
N GLY A 59 6.51 2.92 -6.17
CA GLY A 59 6.33 1.47 -6.09
C GLY A 59 5.65 0.99 -4.80
N LEU A 60 4.90 1.87 -4.14
CA LEU A 60 4.11 1.50 -2.97
C LEU A 60 2.82 0.75 -3.41
N PRO A 61 2.22 -0.10 -2.56
CA PRO A 61 1.09 -0.95 -2.92
C PRO A 61 -0.20 -0.15 -3.15
N THR A 62 -0.28 0.50 -4.29
CA THR A 62 -1.45 1.25 -4.72
C THR A 62 -2.25 0.41 -5.72
N ALA A 63 -3.55 0.24 -5.49
CA ALA A 63 -4.41 -0.18 -6.58
C ALA A 63 -4.45 0.97 -7.61
N CYS A 64 -3.89 0.75 -8.80
CA CYS A 64 -3.87 1.75 -9.87
C CYS A 64 -5.30 2.03 -10.35
N ARG A 65 -5.96 3.01 -9.72
CA ARG A 65 -7.26 3.51 -10.15
C ARG A 65 -7.07 4.83 -10.88
N LEU A 66 -7.56 4.91 -12.08
CA LEU A 66 -7.43 6.08 -12.96
C LEU A 66 -7.96 7.40 -12.35
N LYS A 67 -8.80 7.31 -11.32
CA LYS A 67 -9.36 8.45 -10.57
C LYS A 67 -8.52 8.90 -9.37
N ASP A 68 -7.45 8.21 -9.07
CA ASP A 68 -6.62 8.47 -7.89
C ASP A 68 -5.45 9.43 -8.17
N LEU A 69 -5.55 10.20 -9.25
CA LEU A 69 -4.59 11.26 -9.58
C LEU A 69 -4.71 12.41 -8.58
N PHE A 70 -3.57 12.79 -8.00
CA PHE A 70 -3.49 13.90 -7.05
C PHE A 70 -2.24 14.74 -7.29
N VAL A 71 -2.45 16.06 -7.36
CA VAL A 71 -1.37 17.03 -7.61
C VAL A 71 -1.56 18.30 -6.79
N TYR A 72 -0.45 18.86 -6.34
CA TYR A 72 -0.37 20.19 -5.80
C TYR A 72 -0.06 21.22 -6.89
N THR A 73 -0.64 22.39 -6.78
CA THR A 73 -0.37 23.53 -7.65
C THR A 73 -0.09 24.78 -6.82
N ASN A 74 0.90 25.56 -7.25
CA ASN A 74 1.18 26.88 -6.69
C ASN A 74 0.43 28.01 -7.44
N SER A 75 -0.46 27.65 -8.39
CA SER A 75 -1.22 28.64 -9.15
C SER A 75 -2.15 29.48 -8.25
N LEU A 76 -2.12 30.79 -8.45
CA LEU A 76 -2.99 31.74 -7.75
C LEU A 76 -4.48 31.57 -8.12
N ASN A 77 -4.77 30.93 -9.26
CA ASN A 77 -6.13 30.79 -9.81
C ASN A 77 -6.97 29.68 -9.13
N GLY A 78 -6.57 29.21 -7.96
CA GLY A 78 -7.35 28.25 -7.18
C GLY A 78 -7.32 26.80 -7.72
N THR A 79 -8.34 26.04 -7.38
CA THR A 79 -8.49 24.65 -7.80
C THR A 79 -8.96 24.56 -9.24
N ARG A 80 -8.20 23.88 -10.10
CA ARG A 80 -8.55 23.66 -11.50
C ARG A 80 -8.92 22.20 -11.73
N LYS A 81 -9.98 21.99 -12.51
CA LYS A 81 -10.31 20.65 -13.04
C LYS A 81 -9.49 20.35 -14.29
N ILE A 82 -8.81 19.23 -14.30
CA ILE A 82 -8.07 18.70 -15.45
C ILE A 82 -8.78 17.44 -15.91
N VAL A 83 -9.12 17.39 -17.20
CA VAL A 83 -9.89 16.30 -17.80
C VAL A 83 -8.94 15.44 -18.65
N PHE A 84 -8.89 14.15 -18.36
CA PHE A 84 -8.30 13.13 -19.21
C PHE A 84 -9.40 12.41 -19.97
N PRO A 85 -9.36 12.40 -21.31
CA PRO A 85 -10.34 11.68 -22.11
C PRO A 85 -10.21 10.16 -21.87
N PRO A 86 -11.24 9.37 -22.23
CA PRO A 86 -11.10 7.93 -22.35
C PRO A 86 -10.08 7.58 -23.43
N VAL A 87 -9.33 6.50 -23.20
CA VAL A 87 -8.40 5.92 -24.18
C VAL A 87 -9.05 4.66 -24.74
N VAL A 88 -9.13 4.57 -26.08
CA VAL A 88 -9.65 3.39 -26.77
C VAL A 88 -8.50 2.76 -27.54
N THR A 89 -8.16 1.54 -27.20
CA THR A 89 -7.07 0.78 -27.83
C THR A 89 -7.52 0.19 -29.18
N SER A 90 -6.58 -0.28 -30.00
CA SER A 90 -6.85 -0.85 -31.35
C SER A 90 -7.77 -2.07 -31.32
N ASP A 91 -7.77 -2.83 -30.20
CA ASP A 91 -8.66 -3.98 -29.97
C ASP A 91 -10.05 -3.59 -29.41
N GLY A 92 -10.35 -2.28 -29.35
CA GLY A 92 -11.62 -1.77 -28.85
C GLY A 92 -11.73 -1.69 -27.32
N THR A 93 -10.70 -2.07 -26.58
CA THR A 93 -10.73 -1.94 -25.11
C THR A 93 -10.77 -0.46 -24.71
N LYS A 94 -11.72 -0.12 -23.85
CA LYS A 94 -11.92 1.26 -23.39
C LYS A 94 -11.39 1.45 -21.96
N ILE A 95 -10.37 2.29 -21.83
CA ILE A 95 -9.87 2.75 -20.52
C ILE A 95 -10.61 4.05 -20.17
N PRO A 96 -11.34 4.11 -19.07
CA PRO A 96 -12.15 5.28 -18.73
C PRO A 96 -11.34 6.57 -18.63
N GLY A 97 -11.96 7.67 -19.02
CA GLY A 97 -11.46 9.00 -18.73
C GLY A 97 -11.53 9.32 -17.24
N THR A 98 -10.81 10.33 -16.81
CA THR A 98 -10.89 10.81 -15.43
C THR A 98 -10.79 12.32 -15.36
N THR A 99 -11.37 12.90 -14.33
CA THR A 99 -11.24 14.32 -14.01
C THR A 99 -10.63 14.45 -12.64
N ILE A 100 -9.53 15.18 -12.55
CA ILE A 100 -8.87 15.49 -11.29
C ILE A 100 -8.99 16.95 -10.94
N SER A 101 -9.01 17.22 -9.66
CA SER A 101 -8.91 18.59 -9.13
C SER A 101 -7.50 18.80 -8.57
N THR A 102 -6.87 19.90 -8.97
CA THR A 102 -5.61 20.30 -8.37
C THR A 102 -5.88 20.80 -6.94
N CYS A 103 -4.94 20.59 -6.05
CA CYS A 103 -4.99 21.11 -4.69
C CYS A 103 -3.96 22.23 -4.51
N ARG A 104 -4.40 23.36 -3.93
CA ARG A 104 -3.47 24.40 -3.51
C ARG A 104 -3.07 24.15 -2.06
N PRO A 105 -1.79 23.94 -1.77
CA PRO A 105 -1.35 23.77 -0.41
C PRO A 105 -1.35 25.11 0.33
N SER A 106 -1.52 25.09 1.64
CA SER A 106 -1.46 26.29 2.49
C SER A 106 -0.04 26.83 2.66
N ARG A 107 0.97 25.96 2.45
CA ARG A 107 2.39 26.28 2.44
C ARG A 107 3.03 25.60 1.24
N PRO A 108 4.18 26.09 0.73
CA PRO A 108 4.92 25.41 -0.33
C PRO A 108 5.21 23.95 0.06
N VAL A 109 4.95 23.02 -0.86
CA VAL A 109 5.24 21.61 -0.66
C VAL A 109 6.67 21.33 -1.09
N SER A 110 7.46 20.79 -0.18
CA SER A 110 8.78 20.27 -0.49
C SER A 110 8.70 19.15 -1.51
N SER A 111 9.53 19.21 -2.55
CA SER A 111 9.49 18.26 -3.65
C SER A 111 10.87 17.80 -4.04
N ILE A 112 10.93 16.61 -4.61
CA ILE A 112 12.14 15.99 -5.17
C ILE A 112 11.88 15.59 -6.62
N GLU A 113 12.95 15.45 -7.40
CA GLU A 113 12.88 14.82 -8.72
C GLU A 113 13.03 13.30 -8.57
N TYR A 114 12.10 12.54 -9.14
CA TYR A 114 12.09 11.08 -9.09
C TYR A 114 11.58 10.51 -10.42
N LEU A 115 12.38 9.71 -11.11
CA LEU A 115 12.06 9.13 -12.42
C LEU A 115 11.59 10.16 -13.46
N GLY A 116 12.14 11.38 -13.41
CA GLY A 116 11.75 12.49 -14.29
C GLY A 116 10.42 13.16 -13.92
N PHE A 117 9.88 12.87 -12.73
CA PHE A 117 8.70 13.51 -12.19
C PHE A 117 9.03 14.35 -10.97
N ARG A 118 8.38 15.50 -10.85
CA ARG A 118 8.42 16.29 -9.63
C ARG A 118 7.39 15.77 -8.65
N ILE A 119 7.83 15.12 -7.59
CA ILE A 119 6.99 14.52 -6.56
C ILE A 119 7.20 15.19 -5.20
N ALA A 120 6.21 15.17 -4.34
CA ALA A 120 6.37 15.55 -2.93
C ALA A 120 7.35 14.59 -2.23
N THR A 121 7.92 15.02 -1.11
CA THR A 121 8.77 14.13 -0.30
C THR A 121 8.02 12.86 0.09
N PRO A 122 8.72 11.71 0.24
CA PRO A 122 8.08 10.44 0.60
C PRO A 122 7.17 10.55 1.85
N ALA A 123 7.62 11.22 2.90
CA ALA A 123 6.81 11.44 4.10
C ALA A 123 5.50 12.19 3.77
N ARG A 124 5.57 13.23 2.94
CA ARG A 124 4.38 13.97 2.50
C ARG A 124 3.44 13.11 1.66
N VAL A 125 3.98 12.29 0.76
CA VAL A 125 3.20 11.34 -0.06
C VAL A 125 2.40 10.40 0.84
N LEU A 126 3.01 9.84 1.88
CA LEU A 126 2.36 8.93 2.82
C LEU A 126 1.27 9.62 3.64
N VAL A 127 1.54 10.82 4.12
CA VAL A 127 0.54 11.65 4.81
C VAL A 127 -0.66 11.90 3.90
N ASP A 128 -0.44 12.25 2.65
CA ASP A 128 -1.55 12.53 1.72
C ASP A 128 -2.32 11.26 1.36
N CYS A 129 -1.68 10.11 1.19
CA CYS A 129 -2.37 8.82 1.03
C CYS A 129 -3.23 8.49 2.26
N SER A 130 -2.68 8.66 3.45
CA SER A 130 -3.36 8.39 4.72
C SER A 130 -4.57 9.32 4.93
N ARG A 131 -4.52 10.55 4.41
CA ARG A 131 -5.61 11.54 4.52
C ARG A 131 -6.70 11.38 3.48
N LEU A 132 -6.30 11.07 2.23
CA LEU A 132 -7.16 11.21 1.06
C LEU A 132 -7.83 9.87 0.67
N LEU A 133 -7.23 8.76 1.02
CA LEU A 133 -7.77 7.43 0.76
C LEU A 133 -8.59 6.93 1.95
N SER A 134 -9.41 5.89 1.73
CA SER A 134 -9.97 5.14 2.85
C SER A 134 -8.86 4.48 3.66
N ASP A 135 -9.12 4.17 4.93
CA ASP A 135 -8.14 3.50 5.80
C ASP A 135 -7.66 2.16 5.20
N LYS A 136 -8.56 1.35 4.63
CA LYS A 136 -8.23 0.08 3.93
C LYS A 136 -7.25 0.26 2.76
N ARG A 137 -7.14 1.46 2.21
CA ARG A 137 -6.19 1.78 1.13
C ARG A 137 -4.97 2.53 1.63
N GLY A 138 -5.15 3.45 2.57
CA GLY A 138 -4.08 4.28 3.12
C GLY A 138 -3.17 3.51 4.07
N PHE A 139 -3.71 2.60 4.87
CA PHE A 139 -2.96 1.85 5.87
C PHE A 139 -1.90 0.91 5.26
N PRO A 140 -2.19 0.07 4.25
CA PRO A 140 -1.16 -0.73 3.60
C PRO A 140 -0.06 0.11 2.94
N ILE A 141 -0.41 1.26 2.36
CA ILE A 141 0.58 2.20 1.79
C ILE A 141 1.47 2.75 2.90
N ALA A 142 0.90 3.10 4.05
CA ALA A 142 1.66 3.62 5.19
C ALA A 142 2.60 2.55 5.77
N CYS A 143 2.16 1.30 5.92
CA CYS A 143 3.01 0.19 6.36
C CYS A 143 4.19 -0.03 5.42
N ALA A 144 3.93 -0.16 4.11
CA ALA A 144 4.97 -0.35 3.11
C ALA A 144 5.92 0.84 3.01
N GLY A 145 5.39 2.06 3.11
CA GLY A 145 6.20 3.28 3.11
C GLY A 145 7.09 3.39 4.36
N LEU A 146 6.58 2.99 5.51
CA LEU A 146 7.33 2.94 6.76
C LEU A 146 8.44 1.88 6.70
N ALA A 147 8.12 0.68 6.19
CA ALA A 147 9.09 -0.39 6.00
C ALA A 147 10.26 0.05 5.10
N ARG A 148 9.94 0.77 4.02
CA ARG A 148 10.94 1.31 3.10
C ARG A 148 11.77 2.42 3.73
N ALA A 149 11.15 3.34 4.47
CA ALA A 149 11.83 4.46 5.10
C ALA A 149 12.83 4.00 6.18
N CYS A 150 12.46 2.97 6.97
CA CYS A 150 13.31 2.42 8.01
C CYS A 150 14.19 1.25 7.56
N HIS A 151 14.13 0.84 6.28
CA HIS A 151 14.82 -0.36 5.79
C HIS A 151 14.59 -1.55 6.72
N PHE A 152 13.30 -1.89 6.96
CA PHE A 152 12.95 -2.94 7.91
C PHE A 152 13.56 -4.28 7.52
N ASP A 153 14.27 -4.88 8.47
CA ASP A 153 14.87 -6.21 8.37
C ASP A 153 14.42 -7.05 9.57
N ARG A 154 13.67 -8.11 9.31
CA ARG A 154 13.16 -9.01 10.36
C ARG A 154 14.24 -9.77 11.11
N PHE A 155 15.45 -9.91 10.52
CA PHE A 155 16.61 -10.53 11.18
C PHE A 155 17.37 -9.54 12.09
N ARG A 156 17.04 -8.25 12.05
CA ARG A 156 17.61 -7.18 12.87
C ARG A 156 16.50 -6.30 13.46
N GLN A 157 15.60 -6.94 14.19
CA GLN A 157 14.34 -6.30 14.59
C GLN A 157 14.55 -5.09 15.51
N GLU A 158 15.42 -5.17 16.51
CA GLU A 158 15.66 -4.08 17.45
C GLU A 158 16.09 -2.80 16.72
N GLU A 159 17.11 -2.89 15.86
CA GLU A 159 17.59 -1.77 15.06
C GLU A 159 16.49 -1.26 14.09
N SER A 160 15.75 -2.20 13.48
CA SER A 160 14.68 -1.87 12.54
C SER A 160 13.53 -1.15 13.24
N ARG A 161 13.17 -1.56 14.46
CA ARG A 161 12.14 -0.89 15.26
C ARG A 161 12.57 0.51 15.71
N ALA A 162 13.83 0.69 16.10
CA ALA A 162 14.36 2.02 16.43
C ALA A 162 14.26 2.95 15.19
N ARG A 163 14.72 2.52 14.03
CA ARG A 163 14.59 3.29 12.78
C ARG A 163 13.14 3.53 12.36
N GLN A 164 12.24 2.59 12.66
CA GLN A 164 10.81 2.76 12.43
C GLN A 164 10.25 3.94 13.20
N GLU A 165 10.63 4.11 14.45
CA GLU A 165 10.16 5.24 15.27
C GLU A 165 10.74 6.58 14.77
N ASP A 166 11.97 6.59 14.28
CA ASP A 166 12.55 7.78 13.64
C ASP A 166 11.76 8.16 12.37
N ALA A 167 11.49 7.20 11.49
CA ALA A 167 10.68 7.43 10.28
C ALA A 167 9.24 7.85 10.62
N ARG A 168 8.67 7.31 11.71
CA ARG A 168 7.34 7.71 12.20
C ARG A 168 7.31 9.18 12.62
N ARG A 169 8.36 9.67 13.28
CA ARG A 169 8.49 11.09 13.63
C ARG A 169 8.49 11.98 12.38
N GLU A 170 9.24 11.63 11.35
CA GLU A 170 9.22 12.37 10.08
C GLU A 170 7.81 12.44 9.46
N PHE A 171 7.03 11.36 9.58
CA PHE A 171 5.65 11.35 9.08
C PHE A 171 4.74 12.26 9.91
N HIS A 172 4.94 12.31 11.23
CA HIS A 172 4.23 13.25 12.09
C HIS A 172 4.57 14.70 11.77
N GLU A 173 5.85 15.01 11.55
CA GLU A 173 6.30 16.34 11.13
C GLU A 173 5.64 16.75 9.81
N ALA A 174 5.65 15.86 8.80
CA ALA A 174 4.97 16.11 7.54
C ALA A 174 3.43 16.27 7.69
N LEU A 175 2.83 15.58 8.67
CA LEU A 175 1.41 15.75 9.01
C LEU A 175 1.17 17.12 9.69
N ASP A 176 2.09 17.60 10.52
CA ASP A 176 1.96 18.87 11.23
C ASP A 176 2.07 20.08 10.30
N ASP A 177 2.71 19.94 9.15
CA ASP A 177 2.66 20.90 8.05
C ASP A 177 1.27 21.01 7.38
N THR A 178 0.37 20.11 7.70
CA THR A 178 -1.00 20.12 7.20
C THR A 178 -1.88 20.92 8.15
N PRO A 179 -2.78 21.81 7.63
CA PRO A 179 -3.69 22.57 8.47
C PRO A 179 -4.45 21.70 9.47
N ARG A 180 -4.64 22.19 10.69
CA ARG A 180 -5.32 21.43 11.77
C ARG A 180 -6.72 20.99 11.40
N ASN A 181 -7.43 21.79 10.60
CA ASN A 181 -8.79 21.52 10.10
C ASN A 181 -8.81 20.78 8.75
N ALA A 182 -7.67 20.34 8.23
CA ALA A 182 -7.63 19.66 6.95
C ALA A 182 -8.39 18.32 7.01
N ARG A 183 -9.17 18.07 5.98
CA ARG A 183 -9.92 16.82 5.83
C ARG A 183 -8.98 15.61 5.94
N GLY A 184 -9.40 14.61 6.72
CA GLY A 184 -8.68 13.35 6.89
C GLY A 184 -7.48 13.40 7.83
N ARG A 185 -7.18 14.55 8.49
CA ARG A 185 -6.02 14.67 9.39
C ARG A 185 -6.09 13.70 10.59
N ARG A 186 -7.28 13.50 11.18
CA ARG A 186 -7.44 12.52 12.28
C ARG A 186 -7.17 11.09 11.82
N GLN A 187 -7.69 10.73 10.66
CA GLN A 187 -7.45 9.42 10.05
C GLN A 187 -5.96 9.22 9.76
N ALA A 188 -5.29 10.22 9.16
CA ALA A 188 -3.87 10.14 8.88
C ALA A 188 -3.03 9.96 10.15
N ARG A 189 -3.34 10.71 11.21
CA ARG A 189 -2.67 10.55 12.51
C ARG A 189 -2.83 9.12 13.02
N TRP A 190 -4.07 8.61 13.05
CA TRP A 190 -4.34 7.25 13.49
C TRP A 190 -3.58 6.21 12.63
N ILE A 191 -3.57 6.38 11.30
CA ILE A 191 -2.84 5.48 10.40
C ILE A 191 -1.33 5.52 10.69
N ILE A 192 -0.74 6.70 10.85
CA ILE A 192 0.69 6.86 11.12
C ILE A 192 1.05 6.24 12.48
N ASP A 193 0.22 6.45 13.50
CA ASP A 193 0.42 5.91 14.85
C ASP A 193 0.43 4.36 14.85
N HIS A 194 -0.40 3.73 14.00
CA HIS A 194 -0.63 2.28 14.00
C HIS A 194 0.02 1.53 12.83
N ALA A 195 0.53 2.23 11.82
CA ALA A 195 1.25 1.58 10.72
C ALA A 195 2.49 0.84 11.26
N ASN A 196 2.76 -0.33 10.70
CA ASN A 196 3.84 -1.18 11.16
C ASN A 196 4.70 -1.65 9.99
N ALA A 197 6.01 -1.44 10.09
CA ALA A 197 6.98 -1.77 9.06
C ALA A 197 7.18 -3.28 8.87
N GLY A 198 6.79 -4.10 9.84
CA GLY A 198 6.86 -5.54 9.75
C GLY A 198 5.76 -6.18 8.88
N CYS A 199 4.79 -5.40 8.36
CA CYS A 199 3.87 -5.92 7.36
C CYS A 199 4.58 -6.01 6.00
N GLU A 200 4.88 -7.21 5.56
CA GLU A 200 5.60 -7.48 4.29
C GLU A 200 4.65 -7.45 3.07
N SER A 201 3.35 -7.54 3.30
CA SER A 201 2.34 -7.53 2.24
C SER A 201 1.14 -6.61 2.55
N PRO A 202 0.43 -6.16 1.51
CA PRO A 202 -0.84 -5.43 1.71
C PRO A 202 -1.90 -6.26 2.43
N GLY A 203 -1.87 -7.58 2.29
CA GLY A 203 -2.81 -8.48 2.96
C GLY A 203 -2.59 -8.53 4.46
N GLU A 204 -1.34 -8.71 4.91
CA GLU A 204 -0.98 -8.61 6.33
C GLU A 204 -1.39 -7.25 6.92
N ALA A 205 -1.11 -6.15 6.20
CA ALA A 205 -1.51 -4.82 6.64
C ALA A 205 -3.04 -4.67 6.79
N LEU A 206 -3.84 -5.30 5.91
CA LEU A 206 -5.30 -5.27 6.01
C LEU A 206 -5.81 -6.10 7.19
N VAL A 207 -5.19 -7.24 7.48
CA VAL A 207 -5.52 -8.05 8.67
C VAL A 207 -5.16 -7.27 9.93
N LEU A 208 -3.95 -6.71 10.01
CA LEU A 208 -3.51 -5.88 11.14
C LEU A 208 -4.47 -4.71 11.36
N LEU A 209 -4.86 -4.00 10.30
CA LEU A 209 -5.84 -2.91 10.37
C LEU A 209 -7.16 -3.38 11.01
N ALA A 210 -7.68 -4.53 10.59
CA ALA A 210 -8.95 -5.04 11.11
C ALA A 210 -8.87 -5.39 12.60
N LEU A 211 -7.79 -6.03 13.02
CA LEU A 211 -7.56 -6.38 14.43
C LEU A 211 -7.43 -5.13 15.30
N LEU A 212 -6.66 -4.13 14.83
CA LEU A 212 -6.51 -2.83 15.52
C LEU A 212 -7.85 -2.08 15.61
N ARG A 213 -8.68 -2.11 14.55
CA ARG A 213 -10.02 -1.51 14.56
C ARG A 213 -10.99 -2.22 15.49
N ALA A 214 -10.80 -3.51 15.70
CA ALA A 214 -11.53 -4.29 16.70
C ALA A 214 -11.06 -4.04 18.15
N GLY A 215 -10.05 -3.20 18.35
CA GLY A 215 -9.52 -2.87 19.68
C GLY A 215 -8.61 -3.95 20.27
N ILE A 216 -8.09 -4.86 19.45
CA ILE A 216 -7.16 -5.89 19.92
C ILE A 216 -5.79 -5.23 20.13
N ASN A 217 -5.26 -5.34 21.34
CA ASN A 217 -3.98 -4.78 21.76
C ASN A 217 -2.91 -5.88 21.89
N GLY A 218 -1.64 -5.49 22.02
CA GLY A 218 -0.52 -6.43 22.15
C GLY A 218 -0.14 -7.15 20.85
N LEU A 219 -0.57 -6.62 19.70
CA LEU A 219 -0.22 -7.15 18.40
C LEU A 219 1.26 -6.85 18.07
N ALA A 220 2.01 -7.89 17.76
CA ALA A 220 3.36 -7.82 17.19
C ALA A 220 3.32 -8.23 15.72
N THR A 221 4.30 -7.79 14.93
CA THR A 221 4.50 -8.24 13.55
C THR A 221 5.90 -8.82 13.38
N GLN A 222 6.03 -9.84 12.56
CA GLN A 222 7.27 -10.60 12.36
C GLN A 222 7.84 -11.10 13.71
N GLU A 223 6.94 -11.67 14.54
CA GLU A 223 7.33 -12.23 15.84
C GLU A 223 8.28 -13.43 15.64
N GLU A 224 9.46 -13.33 16.25
CA GLU A 224 10.49 -14.37 16.12
C GLU A 224 10.25 -15.49 17.12
N VAL A 225 10.12 -16.73 16.63
CA VAL A 225 9.88 -17.93 17.44
C VAL A 225 10.90 -19.00 17.11
N HIS A 226 11.57 -19.51 18.15
CA HIS A 226 12.54 -20.60 18.04
C HIS A 226 11.90 -21.93 18.47
N VAL A 227 11.89 -22.91 17.56
CA VAL A 227 11.38 -24.27 17.82
C VAL A 227 12.33 -25.30 17.25
N ASP A 228 12.81 -26.22 18.06
CA ASP A 228 13.66 -27.37 17.66
C ASP A 228 14.85 -26.95 16.76
N GLY A 229 15.52 -25.84 17.12
CA GLY A 229 16.67 -25.30 16.41
C GLY A 229 16.35 -24.57 15.09
N ARG A 230 15.07 -24.32 14.82
CA ARG A 230 14.60 -23.51 13.69
C ARG A 230 14.03 -22.19 14.16
N THR A 231 14.22 -21.16 13.35
CA THR A 231 13.64 -19.83 13.58
C THR A 231 12.49 -19.60 12.61
N TYR A 232 11.36 -19.20 13.14
CA TYR A 232 10.17 -18.81 12.40
C TYR A 232 9.81 -17.36 12.70
N PHE A 233 9.24 -16.66 11.71
CA PHE A 233 8.72 -15.30 11.88
C PHE A 233 7.22 -15.34 11.63
N ILE A 234 6.41 -14.98 12.61
CA ILE A 234 4.96 -14.95 12.52
C ILE A 234 4.53 -13.58 12.00
N ASP A 235 3.70 -13.54 10.94
CA ASP A 235 3.30 -12.29 10.28
C ASP A 235 2.66 -11.31 11.27
N ILE A 236 1.66 -11.77 12.03
CA ILE A 236 1.01 -11.02 13.11
C ILE A 236 0.82 -11.96 14.30
N ALA A 237 1.22 -11.54 15.47
CA ALA A 237 1.16 -12.34 16.68
C ALA A 237 0.51 -11.60 17.84
N LEU A 238 -0.07 -12.38 18.76
CA LEU A 238 -0.33 -12.00 20.15
C LEU A 238 0.60 -12.86 21.03
N PRO A 239 1.83 -12.41 21.30
CA PRO A 239 2.86 -13.23 21.92
C PRO A 239 2.47 -13.76 23.31
N ASP A 240 1.89 -12.91 24.15
CA ASP A 240 1.46 -13.28 25.50
C ASP A 240 0.42 -14.40 25.54
N LEU A 241 -0.38 -14.51 24.47
CA LEU A 241 -1.42 -15.50 24.31
C LEU A 241 -1.03 -16.63 23.36
N LYS A 242 0.18 -16.58 22.80
CA LYS A 242 0.65 -17.51 21.76
C LYS A 242 -0.36 -17.74 20.63
N ILE A 243 -0.90 -16.64 20.10
CA ILE A 243 -1.77 -16.67 18.91
C ILE A 243 -0.97 -16.15 17.72
N ALA A 244 -0.86 -16.96 16.67
CA ALA A 244 -0.22 -16.65 15.41
C ALA A 244 -1.27 -16.43 14.32
N ILE A 245 -1.21 -15.30 13.62
CA ILE A 245 -2.06 -14.99 12.48
C ILE A 245 -1.16 -14.87 11.26
N GLU A 246 -1.28 -15.81 10.34
CA GLU A 246 -0.48 -15.96 9.13
C GLU A 246 -1.30 -15.57 7.90
N PHE A 247 -0.76 -14.70 7.05
CA PHE A 247 -1.43 -14.31 5.81
C PHE A 247 -0.89 -15.11 4.63
N ASP A 248 -1.70 -16.05 4.10
CA ASP A 248 -1.37 -16.81 2.89
C ASP A 248 -1.65 -15.96 1.64
N GLY A 249 -0.64 -15.21 1.21
CA GLY A 249 -0.69 -14.34 0.03
C GLY A 249 -0.37 -15.02 -1.29
N ARG A 250 -0.05 -16.32 -1.29
CA ARG A 250 0.44 -17.01 -2.49
C ARG A 250 -0.68 -17.25 -3.50
N ILE A 251 -0.69 -16.46 -4.56
CA ILE A 251 -1.27 -16.85 -5.83
C ILE A 251 -0.18 -17.65 -6.55
N LYS A 252 -0.30 -18.98 -6.53
CA LYS A 252 0.65 -19.91 -7.17
C LYS A 252 0.52 -19.83 -8.70
N TYR A 253 1.26 -18.91 -9.32
CA TYR A 253 1.42 -18.88 -10.77
C TYR A 253 2.86 -19.28 -11.13
N GLY A 254 3.03 -20.38 -11.88
CA GLY A 254 4.27 -20.73 -12.55
C GLY A 254 5.26 -21.62 -11.76
N GLU A 255 4.87 -22.18 -10.61
CA GLU A 255 5.69 -23.19 -9.90
C GLU A 255 5.52 -24.56 -10.54
N THR A 256 6.62 -25.34 -10.58
CA THR A 256 6.57 -26.75 -10.97
C THR A 256 5.88 -27.58 -9.88
N VAL A 257 5.37 -28.76 -10.23
CA VAL A 257 4.67 -29.66 -9.27
C VAL A 257 5.56 -29.97 -8.06
N ASP A 258 6.85 -30.16 -8.27
CA ASP A 258 7.83 -30.46 -7.20
C ASP A 258 8.01 -29.25 -6.27
N GLN A 259 8.15 -28.04 -6.80
CA GLN A 259 8.26 -26.81 -6.01
C GLN A 259 7.00 -26.54 -5.18
N VAL A 260 5.83 -26.87 -5.74
CA VAL A 260 4.55 -26.79 -5.01
C VAL A 260 4.53 -27.80 -3.86
N HIS A 261 5.01 -29.02 -4.09
CA HIS A 261 5.03 -30.08 -3.07
C HIS A 261 5.94 -29.71 -1.90
N ASP A 262 7.19 -29.32 -2.20
CA ASP A 262 8.17 -28.89 -1.20
C ASP A 262 7.66 -27.71 -0.36
N SER A 263 6.98 -26.75 -0.99
CA SER A 263 6.42 -25.59 -0.31
C SER A 263 5.27 -25.97 0.65
N ILE A 264 4.43 -26.94 0.27
CA ILE A 264 3.35 -27.45 1.12
C ILE A 264 3.93 -28.19 2.33
N GLU A 265 4.92 -29.05 2.11
CA GLU A 265 5.57 -29.77 3.21
C GLU A 265 6.26 -28.83 4.22
N ALA A 266 6.97 -27.83 3.72
CA ALA A 266 7.61 -26.82 4.56
C ALA A 266 6.57 -26.04 5.40
N GLU A 267 5.44 -25.69 4.80
CA GLU A 267 4.36 -24.99 5.46
C GLU A 267 3.65 -25.84 6.52
N GLN A 268 3.39 -27.12 6.23
CA GLN A 268 2.83 -28.07 7.18
C GLN A 268 3.78 -28.34 8.36
N ARG A 269 5.08 -28.39 8.09
CA ARG A 269 6.11 -28.52 9.12
C ARG A 269 6.12 -27.32 10.05
N ARG A 270 6.16 -26.11 9.47
CA ARG A 270 6.09 -24.84 10.21
C ARG A 270 4.87 -24.80 11.13
N GLN A 271 3.69 -25.16 10.62
CA GLN A 271 2.48 -25.18 11.42
C GLN A 271 2.59 -26.16 12.60
N ARG A 272 3.05 -27.40 12.35
CA ARG A 272 3.21 -28.40 13.41
C ARG A 272 4.22 -27.96 14.47
N ASP A 273 5.31 -27.31 14.07
CA ASP A 273 6.33 -26.84 15.00
C ASP A 273 5.77 -25.70 15.88
N LEU A 274 5.05 -24.75 15.32
CA LEU A 274 4.40 -23.67 16.07
C LEU A 274 3.33 -24.23 17.02
N GLU A 275 2.48 -25.17 16.57
CA GLU A 275 1.44 -25.78 17.41
C GLU A 275 2.05 -26.58 18.57
N ARG A 276 3.17 -27.31 18.35
CA ARG A 276 3.92 -27.99 19.44
C ARG A 276 4.51 -27.01 20.46
N ALA A 277 4.91 -25.83 20.00
CA ALA A 277 5.39 -24.75 20.87
C ALA A 277 4.22 -24.03 21.60
N GLY A 278 2.98 -24.48 21.42
CA GLY A 278 1.78 -24.01 22.08
C GLY A 278 1.10 -22.81 21.36
N TRP A 279 1.53 -22.49 20.15
CA TRP A 279 0.90 -21.44 19.36
C TRP A 279 -0.41 -21.92 18.75
N LYS A 280 -1.44 -21.08 18.84
CA LYS A 280 -2.68 -21.23 18.07
C LYS A 280 -2.53 -20.54 16.73
N VAL A 281 -2.43 -21.29 15.64
CA VAL A 281 -2.25 -20.74 14.30
C VAL A 281 -3.61 -20.48 13.64
N ILE A 282 -3.79 -19.26 13.14
CA ILE A 282 -4.96 -18.81 12.36
C ILE A 282 -4.43 -18.37 10.99
N ARG A 283 -4.94 -18.99 9.92
CA ARG A 283 -4.55 -18.67 8.54
C ARG A 283 -5.60 -17.80 7.89
N VAL A 284 -5.14 -16.74 7.22
CA VAL A 284 -5.99 -15.79 6.51
C VAL A 284 -5.57 -15.73 5.05
N ARG A 285 -6.52 -15.82 4.13
CA ARG A 285 -6.32 -15.77 2.68
C ARG A 285 -6.92 -14.51 2.08
N TRP A 286 -6.57 -14.21 0.84
CA TRP A 286 -7.19 -13.09 0.08
C TRP A 286 -8.72 -13.19 0.00
N SER A 287 -9.29 -14.41 -0.08
CA SER A 287 -10.74 -14.63 -0.05
C SER A 287 -11.38 -14.12 1.24
N ASP A 288 -10.68 -14.33 2.37
CA ASP A 288 -11.18 -14.09 3.70
C ASP A 288 -11.21 -12.59 4.04
N LEU A 289 -10.41 -11.79 3.33
CA LEU A 289 -10.46 -10.33 3.44
C LEU A 289 -11.83 -9.73 3.03
N LYS A 290 -12.65 -10.47 2.29
CA LYS A 290 -14.03 -10.07 1.98
C LYS A 290 -14.96 -10.25 3.19
N LEU A 291 -14.61 -11.18 4.07
CA LEU A 291 -15.32 -11.53 5.30
C LEU A 291 -14.43 -11.25 6.52
N ILE A 292 -13.75 -10.10 6.52
CA ILE A 292 -12.74 -9.79 7.52
C ILE A 292 -13.28 -9.80 8.97
N ASP A 293 -14.56 -9.54 9.15
CA ASP A 293 -15.22 -9.60 10.45
C ASP A 293 -15.26 -11.02 11.02
N GLU A 294 -15.31 -12.05 10.15
CA GLU A 294 -15.21 -13.46 10.57
C GLU A 294 -13.79 -13.79 11.04
N VAL A 295 -12.76 -13.24 10.38
CA VAL A 295 -11.37 -13.38 10.82
C VAL A 295 -11.18 -12.75 12.20
N VAL A 296 -11.72 -11.55 12.40
CA VAL A 296 -11.69 -10.88 13.71
C VAL A 296 -12.39 -11.72 14.77
N ALA A 297 -13.56 -12.27 14.47
CA ALA A 297 -14.30 -13.15 15.39
C ALA A 297 -13.51 -14.41 15.76
N GLN A 298 -12.80 -15.04 14.81
CA GLN A 298 -11.92 -16.18 15.08
C GLN A 298 -10.77 -15.81 16.01
N VAL A 299 -10.13 -14.64 15.81
CA VAL A 299 -9.06 -14.17 16.69
C VAL A 299 -9.59 -13.89 18.10
N LEU A 300 -10.75 -13.23 18.23
CA LEU A 300 -11.38 -12.97 19.53
C LEU A 300 -11.75 -14.29 20.26
N ALA A 301 -12.26 -15.29 19.56
CA ALA A 301 -12.54 -16.61 20.15
C ALA A 301 -11.26 -17.30 20.62
N ALA A 302 -10.16 -17.19 19.85
CA ALA A 302 -8.86 -17.70 20.25
C ALA A 302 -8.31 -16.99 21.50
N ILE A 303 -8.46 -15.65 21.60
CA ILE A 303 -8.08 -14.87 22.78
C ILE A 303 -8.83 -15.39 24.01
N HIS A 304 -10.15 -15.55 23.95
CA HIS A 304 -10.93 -16.08 25.06
C HIS A 304 -10.47 -17.48 25.48
N THR A 305 -10.17 -18.34 24.51
CA THR A 305 -9.72 -19.72 24.79
C THR A 305 -8.33 -19.76 25.43
N GLN A 306 -7.40 -18.92 24.97
CA GLN A 306 -6.04 -18.91 25.50
C GLN A 306 -5.92 -18.17 26.84
N ALA A 307 -6.74 -17.15 27.07
CA ALA A 307 -6.81 -16.45 28.36
C ALA A 307 -7.45 -17.29 29.48
N ALA A 308 -8.19 -18.35 29.14
CA ALA A 308 -8.80 -19.27 30.11
C ALA A 308 -7.89 -20.44 30.51
N ARG A 309 -6.71 -20.57 29.91
CA ARG A 309 -5.69 -21.59 30.21
C ARG A 309 -4.67 -21.11 31.21
#